data_14ee33c3ac258ab514d0eb65973c4f30
#
_entry.id   14ee33c3ac258ab514d0eb65973c4f30
#
_cell.length_a   1.000
_cell.length_b   1.000
_cell.length_c   1.000
_cell.angle_alpha   90.00
_cell.angle_beta   90.00
_cell.angle_gamma   90.00
#
_symmetry.space_group_name_H-M   'P 1'
#
loop_
_entity.id
_entity.type
_entity.pdbx_description
1 polymer ?
#
loop_
_entity_poly.entity_id
_entity_poly.type
_entity_poly.pdbx_seq_one_letter_code
_entity_poly.pdbx_strand_id
1 'polypeptide(L)'
;MKELIKKEEIILDLLSEVYITIMILLFPLLVDKTGFFHILECKWHSYLIIASVYLFTIICVLLYFGLFKKINYFKQLKFSIVQWLVVIFLGVNVISFFISPFFKNYNLFVGVGRGEGLIMMTLYSMTFLAISLFAKFKKKYILYFSISSILVNFIAVLQYIGFNPFNMFQDGIGIHNVSFMTTIGNTNFISAVFCILLSISFSTFVFLDDEKKINKVIHFLSILMGAFIFGIINVQSGKVAFLAILVLIIPFIITNNKRLSRFLLMIVAILSAYCINVIINPEYHYDIKTLDFNFQFNYIVALFIIVIGLLILLSSILKKVDYDITSNKKIIKCFYLTIIICIVFGLIVLYFYDFKSGILYEMHEILHGNFDDDFGTYRMFLWKRTFGIFPEFPILGSGPDTFAIRFMSKYTQDVAAIGPLTINDTAGNVYLTMLINIGIVGLATYLTFIIAQLRKGIKNINEYSAVLLISILCYLCQDCFNLSVVIITPIFWLLMGLHYRSIHYEI
;
A
#
# COMPACT_ATOMS: atom_id res chain seq x y z
N MET A 1 39.11 17.28 -7.01
CA MET A 1 38.24 16.74 -5.90
C MET A 1 36.77 17.04 -6.12
N LYS A 2 36.30 18.29 -6.28
CA LYS A 2 34.88 18.62 -6.52
C LYS A 2 34.27 17.89 -7.74
N GLU A 3 34.99 17.78 -8.85
CA GLU A 3 34.53 17.10 -10.06
C GLU A 3 34.38 15.60 -9.87
N LEU A 4 35.25 14.97 -9.10
CA LEU A 4 35.20 13.56 -8.78
C LEU A 4 34.01 13.25 -7.85
N ILE A 5 33.73 14.09 -6.84
CA ILE A 5 32.57 13.99 -5.97
C ILE A 5 31.30 14.09 -6.82
N LYS A 6 31.22 15.03 -7.75
CA LYS A 6 30.09 15.19 -8.66
C LYS A 6 29.90 13.96 -9.55
N LYS A 7 30.96 13.32 -10.03
CA LYS A 7 30.89 12.06 -10.80
C LYS A 7 30.34 10.89 -9.95
N GLU A 8 30.81 10.79 -8.70
CA GLU A 8 30.30 9.79 -7.75
C GLU A 8 28.80 9.96 -7.51
N GLU A 9 28.34 11.18 -7.20
CA GLU A 9 26.92 11.48 -6.99
C GLU A 9 26.07 11.16 -8.22
N ILE A 10 26.55 11.42 -9.43
CA ILE A 10 25.85 11.10 -10.67
C ILE A 10 25.70 9.59 -10.84
N ILE A 11 26.74 8.82 -10.56
CA ILE A 11 26.71 7.35 -10.68
C ILE A 11 25.75 6.75 -9.65
N LEU A 12 25.80 7.21 -8.39
CA LEU A 12 24.92 6.73 -7.33
C LEU A 12 23.45 7.07 -7.60
N ASP A 13 23.17 8.28 -8.14
CA ASP A 13 21.82 8.65 -8.57
C ASP A 13 21.33 7.76 -9.74
N LEU A 14 22.20 7.52 -10.73
CA LEU A 14 21.85 6.65 -11.88
C LEU A 14 21.53 5.21 -11.43
N LEU A 15 22.34 4.62 -10.57
CA LEU A 15 22.09 3.30 -10.02
C LEU A 15 20.75 3.25 -9.25
N SER A 16 20.50 4.29 -8.45
CA SER A 16 19.23 4.42 -7.72
C SER A 16 18.04 4.58 -8.67
N GLU A 17 18.20 5.35 -9.76
CA GLU A 17 17.17 5.51 -10.78
C GLU A 17 16.82 4.18 -11.47
N VAL A 18 17.83 3.37 -11.81
CA VAL A 18 17.61 2.03 -12.39
C VAL A 18 16.84 1.15 -11.42
N TYR A 19 17.28 1.09 -10.15
CA TYR A 19 16.59 0.32 -9.11
C TYR A 19 15.14 0.78 -8.94
N ILE A 20 14.89 2.08 -8.79
CA ILE A 20 13.55 2.67 -8.64
C ILE A 20 12.67 2.30 -9.84
N THR A 21 13.21 2.41 -11.06
CA THR A 21 12.47 2.09 -12.28
C THR A 21 12.08 0.62 -12.34
N ILE A 22 13.01 -0.28 -12.02
CA ILE A 22 12.75 -1.73 -11.95
C ILE A 22 11.68 -2.03 -10.90
N MET A 23 11.80 -1.46 -9.71
CA MET A 23 10.86 -1.72 -8.60
C MET A 23 9.46 -1.20 -8.88
N ILE A 24 9.30 -0.09 -9.59
CA ILE A 24 7.98 0.46 -9.91
C ILE A 24 7.34 -0.25 -11.11
N LEU A 25 8.08 -0.46 -12.20
CA LEU A 25 7.52 -0.92 -13.47
C LEU A 25 7.57 -2.44 -13.66
N LEU A 26 8.65 -3.09 -13.23
CA LEU A 26 8.88 -4.51 -13.52
C LEU A 26 8.52 -5.40 -12.33
N PHE A 27 8.93 -5.04 -11.12
CA PHE A 27 8.71 -5.90 -9.95
C PHE A 27 7.23 -6.29 -9.73
N PRO A 28 6.23 -5.39 -9.86
CA PRO A 28 4.83 -5.79 -9.75
C PRO A 28 4.39 -6.84 -10.79
N LEU A 29 5.04 -6.89 -11.95
CA LEU A 29 4.69 -7.79 -13.06
C LEU A 29 5.43 -9.13 -13.02
N LEU A 30 6.45 -9.28 -12.17
CA LEU A 30 7.25 -10.51 -12.12
C LEU A 30 6.42 -11.69 -11.62
N VAL A 31 6.40 -12.74 -12.40
CA VAL A 31 5.78 -14.03 -12.11
C VAL A 31 6.65 -15.14 -12.70
N ASP A 32 6.51 -16.33 -12.17
CA ASP A 32 7.19 -17.51 -12.71
C ASP A 32 6.19 -18.53 -13.28
N LYS A 33 6.69 -19.70 -13.67
CA LYS A 33 5.89 -20.77 -14.28
C LYS A 33 4.87 -21.40 -13.33
N THR A 34 4.96 -21.18 -12.02
CA THR A 34 4.10 -21.77 -11.01
C THR A 34 2.80 -20.98 -10.79
N GLY A 35 2.67 -19.83 -11.47
CA GLY A 35 1.48 -18.99 -11.38
C GLY A 35 1.20 -18.49 -9.98
N PHE A 36 -0.05 -18.61 -9.51
CA PHE A 36 -0.44 -18.12 -8.17
C PHE A 36 0.07 -18.97 -7.01
N PHE A 37 0.44 -20.25 -7.24
CA PHE A 37 0.81 -21.17 -6.16
C PHE A 37 2.03 -20.70 -5.39
N HIS A 38 3.08 -20.26 -6.06
CA HIS A 38 4.34 -19.83 -5.45
C HIS A 38 4.66 -18.35 -5.74
N ILE A 39 3.63 -17.52 -5.96
CA ILE A 39 3.82 -16.12 -6.31
C ILE A 39 4.59 -15.36 -5.22
N LEU A 40 4.37 -15.69 -3.94
CA LEU A 40 5.11 -15.10 -2.83
C LEU A 40 6.60 -15.44 -2.89
N GLU A 41 6.94 -16.70 -3.16
CA GLU A 41 8.32 -17.16 -3.30
C GLU A 41 9.01 -16.53 -4.51
N CYS A 42 8.31 -16.45 -5.66
CA CYS A 42 8.82 -15.75 -6.84
C CYS A 42 9.16 -14.29 -6.55
N LYS A 43 8.26 -13.56 -5.89
CA LYS A 43 8.49 -12.17 -5.49
C LYS A 43 9.61 -12.04 -4.46
N TRP A 44 9.70 -12.97 -3.52
CA TRP A 44 10.74 -13.01 -2.49
C TRP A 44 12.13 -13.14 -3.11
N HIS A 45 12.34 -14.13 -4.00
CA HIS A 45 13.60 -14.32 -4.70
C HIS A 45 13.92 -13.14 -5.64
N SER A 46 12.92 -12.65 -6.35
CA SER A 46 13.09 -11.49 -7.24
C SER A 46 13.55 -10.25 -6.47
N TYR A 47 12.90 -9.93 -5.35
CA TYR A 47 13.29 -8.79 -4.52
C TYR A 47 14.67 -8.98 -3.89
N LEU A 48 14.95 -10.18 -3.37
CA LEU A 48 16.27 -10.51 -2.84
C LEU A 48 17.37 -10.20 -3.85
N ILE A 49 17.22 -10.65 -5.11
CA ILE A 49 18.21 -10.43 -6.18
C ILE A 49 18.29 -8.95 -6.52
N ILE A 50 17.17 -8.30 -6.82
CA ILE A 50 17.14 -6.89 -7.27
C ILE A 50 17.75 -5.96 -6.20
N ALA A 51 17.32 -6.12 -4.94
CA ALA A 51 17.80 -5.28 -3.84
C ALA A 51 19.27 -5.56 -3.51
N SER A 52 19.71 -6.84 -3.49
CA SER A 52 21.09 -7.22 -3.22
C SER A 52 22.05 -6.71 -4.30
N VAL A 53 21.69 -6.83 -5.58
CA VAL A 53 22.51 -6.29 -6.69
C VAL A 53 22.60 -4.78 -6.58
N TYR A 54 21.50 -4.08 -6.31
CA TYR A 54 21.50 -2.63 -6.13
C TYR A 54 22.42 -2.21 -4.97
N LEU A 55 22.25 -2.79 -3.79
CA LEU A 55 23.05 -2.46 -2.61
C LEU A 55 24.54 -2.82 -2.82
N PHE A 56 24.82 -3.97 -3.41
CA PHE A 56 26.19 -4.38 -3.74
C PHE A 56 26.86 -3.41 -4.69
N THR A 57 26.18 -2.97 -5.75
CA THR A 57 26.73 -1.99 -6.70
C THR A 57 26.98 -0.63 -6.05
N ILE A 58 26.08 -0.16 -5.16
CA ILE A 58 26.31 1.06 -4.35
C ILE A 58 27.58 0.92 -3.52
N ILE A 59 27.72 -0.21 -2.80
CA ILE A 59 28.90 -0.47 -1.96
C ILE A 59 30.17 -0.49 -2.81
N CYS A 60 30.17 -1.16 -3.96
CA CYS A 60 31.32 -1.18 -4.88
C CYS A 60 31.72 0.22 -5.36
N VAL A 61 30.75 1.07 -5.70
CA VAL A 61 31.01 2.46 -6.09
C VAL A 61 31.64 3.25 -4.94
N LEU A 62 31.04 3.17 -3.73
CA LEU A 62 31.56 3.85 -2.55
C LEU A 62 32.99 3.40 -2.19
N LEU A 63 33.27 2.10 -2.28
CA LEU A 63 34.61 1.55 -2.06
C LEU A 63 35.61 2.01 -3.13
N TYR A 64 35.21 1.99 -4.41
CA TYR A 64 36.06 2.47 -5.50
C TYR A 64 36.48 3.93 -5.28
N PHE A 65 35.54 4.82 -5.03
CA PHE A 65 35.84 6.25 -4.79
C PHE A 65 36.57 6.43 -3.47
N GLY A 66 36.24 5.68 -2.42
CA GLY A 66 36.92 5.75 -1.12
C GLY A 66 38.39 5.30 -1.18
N LEU A 67 38.65 4.12 -1.75
CA LEU A 67 39.98 3.50 -1.75
C LEU A 67 40.89 4.08 -2.86
N PHE A 68 40.38 4.19 -4.09
CA PHE A 68 41.20 4.55 -5.24
C PHE A 68 41.24 6.07 -5.51
N LYS A 69 40.16 6.78 -5.19
CA LYS A 69 40.11 8.25 -5.39
C LYS A 69 40.30 9.04 -4.11
N LYS A 70 40.49 8.36 -2.96
CA LYS A 70 40.68 8.96 -1.62
C LYS A 70 39.56 9.94 -1.22
N ILE A 71 38.35 9.74 -1.74
CA ILE A 71 37.21 10.55 -1.41
C ILE A 71 36.49 9.85 -0.26
N ASN A 72 36.51 10.44 0.92
CA ASN A 72 35.81 9.87 2.07
C ASN A 72 34.38 10.40 2.12
N TYR A 73 33.49 9.82 1.29
CA TYR A 73 32.08 10.18 1.21
C TYR A 73 31.36 9.96 2.54
N PHE A 74 31.70 8.91 3.28
CA PHE A 74 31.13 8.62 4.59
C PHE A 74 31.33 9.76 5.61
N LYS A 75 32.42 10.50 5.56
CA LYS A 75 32.64 11.67 6.42
C LYS A 75 31.72 12.85 6.09
N GLN A 76 31.15 12.87 4.89
CA GLN A 76 30.28 13.95 4.41
C GLN A 76 28.78 13.59 4.60
N LEU A 77 28.46 12.30 4.79
CA LEU A 77 27.10 11.85 5.03
C LEU A 77 26.64 12.27 6.44
N LYS A 78 25.69 13.20 6.47
CA LYS A 78 24.99 13.56 7.71
C LYS A 78 23.64 12.85 7.72
N PHE A 79 23.49 11.86 8.57
CA PHE A 79 22.20 11.18 8.75
C PHE A 79 21.23 12.13 9.45
N SER A 80 20.04 12.25 8.88
CA SER A 80 18.92 12.90 9.54
C SER A 80 18.32 11.98 10.62
N ILE A 81 17.49 12.53 11.49
CA ILE A 81 16.79 11.76 12.51
C ILE A 81 15.97 10.60 11.93
N VAL A 82 15.37 10.80 10.76
CA VAL A 82 14.58 9.76 10.06
C VAL A 82 15.47 8.57 9.67
N GLN A 83 16.65 8.83 9.13
CA GLN A 83 17.59 7.78 8.74
C GLN A 83 18.18 7.05 9.95
N TRP A 84 18.48 7.76 11.04
CA TRP A 84 18.90 7.14 12.30
C TRP A 84 17.81 6.23 12.88
N LEU A 85 16.54 6.63 12.82
CA LEU A 85 15.44 5.80 13.29
C LEU A 85 15.32 4.49 12.51
N VAL A 86 15.61 4.51 11.19
CA VAL A 86 15.66 3.26 10.39
C VAL A 86 16.84 2.38 10.81
N VAL A 87 18.01 2.97 11.09
CA VAL A 87 19.17 2.22 11.62
C VAL A 87 18.84 1.60 12.96
N ILE A 88 18.18 2.34 13.86
CA ILE A 88 17.76 1.83 15.18
C ILE A 88 16.72 0.71 15.00
N PHE A 89 15.73 0.89 14.12
CA PHE A 89 14.74 -0.15 13.80
C PHE A 89 15.40 -1.44 13.31
N LEU A 90 16.37 -1.34 12.39
CA LEU A 90 17.16 -2.49 11.95
C LEU A 90 17.93 -3.12 13.12
N GLY A 91 18.57 -2.31 13.96
CA GLY A 91 19.27 -2.78 15.16
C GLY A 91 18.37 -3.57 16.11
N VAL A 92 17.14 -3.11 16.33
CA VAL A 92 16.14 -3.82 17.15
C VAL A 92 15.77 -5.16 16.52
N ASN A 93 15.58 -5.22 15.19
CA ASN A 93 15.33 -6.49 14.48
C ASN A 93 16.49 -7.48 14.63
N VAL A 94 17.74 -7.01 14.52
CA VAL A 94 18.95 -7.83 14.72
C VAL A 94 19.02 -8.36 16.15
N ILE A 95 18.80 -7.51 17.15
CA ILE A 95 18.80 -7.93 18.56
C ILE A 95 17.69 -8.95 18.82
N SER A 96 16.45 -8.66 18.37
CA SER A 96 15.31 -9.57 18.51
C SER A 96 15.58 -10.93 17.86
N PHE A 97 16.23 -10.95 16.71
CA PHE A 97 16.64 -12.18 16.02
C PHE A 97 17.59 -13.03 16.88
N PHE A 98 18.68 -12.44 17.43
CA PHE A 98 19.68 -13.19 18.18
C PHE A 98 19.21 -13.67 19.56
N ILE A 99 18.31 -12.93 20.22
CA ILE A 99 17.75 -13.32 21.51
C ILE A 99 16.52 -14.20 21.39
N SER A 100 16.03 -14.45 20.18
CA SER A 100 14.83 -15.26 19.93
C SER A 100 14.98 -16.67 20.50
N PRO A 101 13.99 -17.18 21.26
CA PRO A 101 13.99 -18.58 21.71
C PRO A 101 13.89 -19.57 20.55
N PHE A 102 13.46 -19.10 19.39
CA PHE A 102 13.26 -19.90 18.18
C PHE A 102 14.47 -19.91 17.25
N PHE A 103 15.51 -19.14 17.54
CA PHE A 103 16.71 -18.98 16.70
C PHE A 103 17.38 -20.30 16.31
N LYS A 104 17.43 -21.27 17.23
CA LYS A 104 18.11 -22.57 16.98
C LYS A 104 17.26 -23.56 16.17
N ASN A 105 15.94 -23.43 16.24
CA ASN A 105 15.01 -24.45 15.73
C ASN A 105 14.34 -24.05 14.42
N TYR A 106 14.42 -22.76 14.05
CA TYR A 106 13.74 -22.21 12.88
C TYR A 106 14.65 -21.26 12.12
N ASN A 107 14.45 -21.18 10.80
CA ASN A 107 15.21 -20.26 9.94
C ASN A 107 14.62 -18.85 10.00
N LEU A 108 14.83 -18.13 11.10
CA LEU A 108 14.37 -16.76 11.28
C LEU A 108 15.09 -15.74 10.36
N PHE A 109 16.17 -16.15 9.73
CA PHE A 109 16.87 -15.31 8.75
C PHE A 109 16.01 -15.10 7.49
N VAL A 110 15.38 -16.17 7.00
CA VAL A 110 14.42 -16.11 5.90
C VAL A 110 13.03 -15.70 6.39
N GLY A 111 12.62 -16.22 7.54
CA GLY A 111 11.28 -16.12 8.11
C GLY A 111 10.53 -17.46 8.04
N VAL A 112 9.55 -17.63 8.90
CA VAL A 112 8.80 -18.89 9.05
C VAL A 112 7.36 -18.75 8.55
N GLY A 113 6.80 -17.55 8.61
CA GLY A 113 5.43 -17.27 8.18
C GLY A 113 5.35 -16.84 6.71
N ARG A 114 5.66 -15.57 6.46
CA ARG A 114 5.56 -14.94 5.13
C ARG A 114 6.91 -14.61 4.48
N GLY A 115 8.00 -15.13 5.00
CA GLY A 115 9.34 -14.82 4.52
C GLY A 115 9.81 -13.41 4.88
N GLU A 116 9.20 -12.79 5.89
CA GLU A 116 9.52 -11.44 6.40
C GLU A 116 10.58 -11.50 7.53
N GLY A 117 11.54 -12.44 7.41
CA GLY A 117 12.64 -12.60 8.35
C GLY A 117 13.67 -11.49 8.30
N LEU A 118 14.80 -11.68 9.03
CA LEU A 118 15.82 -10.66 9.20
C LEU A 118 16.40 -10.17 7.87
N ILE A 119 16.54 -11.04 6.85
CA ILE A 119 17.09 -10.65 5.54
C ILE A 119 16.21 -9.60 4.86
N MET A 120 14.88 -9.78 4.86
CA MET A 120 13.97 -8.83 4.25
C MET A 120 13.93 -7.53 5.03
N MET A 121 13.88 -7.55 6.37
CA MET A 121 13.96 -6.35 7.21
C MET A 121 15.26 -5.56 6.95
N THR A 122 16.37 -6.27 6.73
CA THR A 122 17.65 -5.65 6.37
C THR A 122 17.57 -4.99 4.99
N LEU A 123 17.07 -5.70 3.98
CA LEU A 123 16.95 -5.17 2.63
C LEU A 123 16.02 -3.96 2.55
N TYR A 124 14.87 -3.99 3.23
CA TYR A 124 13.95 -2.84 3.31
C TYR A 124 14.62 -1.61 3.91
N SER A 125 15.27 -1.79 5.06
CA SER A 125 15.96 -0.72 5.76
C SER A 125 17.11 -0.15 4.92
N MET A 126 17.95 -1.01 4.34
CA MET A 126 19.12 -0.60 3.55
C MET A 126 18.73 0.05 2.21
N THR A 127 17.69 -0.44 1.53
CA THR A 127 17.20 0.19 0.30
C THR A 127 16.59 1.56 0.57
N PHE A 128 15.82 1.73 1.66
CA PHE A 128 15.37 3.05 2.10
C PHE A 128 16.56 3.99 2.35
N LEU A 129 17.57 3.54 3.10
CA LEU A 129 18.76 4.35 3.39
C LEU A 129 19.48 4.71 2.10
N ALA A 130 19.73 3.78 1.19
CA ALA A 130 20.38 4.03 -0.08
C ALA A 130 19.62 5.05 -0.94
N ILE A 131 18.31 4.90 -1.10
CA ILE A 131 17.47 5.85 -1.85
C ILE A 131 17.48 7.23 -1.16
N SER A 132 17.30 7.27 0.16
CA SER A 132 17.26 8.53 0.91
C SER A 132 18.58 9.29 0.91
N LEU A 133 19.70 8.61 0.70
CA LEU A 133 21.04 9.20 0.65
C LEU A 133 21.47 9.56 -0.78
N PHE A 134 21.23 8.69 -1.76
CA PHE A 134 21.88 8.76 -3.06
C PHE A 134 20.94 9.12 -4.21
N ALA A 135 19.65 8.78 -4.15
CA ALA A 135 18.72 9.08 -5.23
C ALA A 135 18.39 10.58 -5.30
N LYS A 136 18.10 11.07 -6.51
CA LYS A 136 17.43 12.34 -6.74
C LYS A 136 15.97 12.06 -7.10
N PHE A 137 15.04 12.84 -6.55
CA PHE A 137 13.64 12.73 -6.95
C PHE A 137 13.47 13.22 -8.39
N LYS A 138 12.71 12.47 -9.19
CA LYS A 138 12.39 12.83 -10.59
C LYS A 138 10.87 12.70 -10.81
N LYS A 139 10.24 13.71 -11.40
CA LYS A 139 8.78 13.77 -11.68
C LYS A 139 8.27 12.50 -12.39
N LYS A 140 9.08 11.90 -13.27
CA LYS A 140 8.74 10.68 -14.01
C LYS A 140 8.39 9.48 -13.13
N TYR A 141 8.89 9.42 -11.90
CA TYR A 141 8.57 8.31 -10.98
C TYR A 141 7.07 8.26 -10.65
N ILE A 142 6.43 9.42 -10.49
CA ILE A 142 4.97 9.50 -10.29
C ILE A 142 4.21 8.93 -11.48
N LEU A 143 4.64 9.27 -12.70
CA LEU A 143 4.06 8.72 -13.91
C LEU A 143 4.26 7.20 -14.01
N TYR A 144 5.44 6.70 -13.60
CA TYR A 144 5.73 5.28 -13.60
C TYR A 144 4.80 4.48 -12.69
N PHE A 145 4.42 5.00 -11.52
CA PHE A 145 3.42 4.37 -10.67
C PHE A 145 2.06 4.22 -11.37
N SER A 146 1.62 5.23 -12.13
CA SER A 146 0.37 5.15 -12.88
C SER A 146 0.44 4.20 -14.07
N ILE A 147 1.60 4.13 -14.75
CA ILE A 147 1.84 3.15 -15.81
C ILE A 147 1.84 1.72 -15.22
N SER A 148 2.53 1.51 -14.09
CA SER A 148 2.52 0.23 -13.38
C SER A 148 1.09 -0.20 -13.00
N SER A 149 0.30 0.74 -12.49
CA SER A 149 -1.12 0.51 -12.19
C SER A 149 -1.89 0.04 -13.43
N ILE A 150 -1.73 0.72 -14.57
CA ILE A 150 -2.39 0.33 -15.82
C ILE A 150 -1.99 -1.07 -16.24
N LEU A 151 -0.68 -1.41 -16.19
CA LEU A 151 -0.18 -2.72 -16.60
C LEU A 151 -0.72 -3.84 -15.71
N VAL A 152 -0.70 -3.65 -14.39
CA VAL A 152 -1.24 -4.62 -13.42
C VAL A 152 -2.75 -4.79 -13.61
N ASN A 153 -3.49 -3.68 -13.77
CA ASN A 153 -4.93 -3.72 -13.99
C ASN A 153 -5.31 -4.31 -15.36
N PHE A 154 -4.50 -4.07 -16.39
CA PHE A 154 -4.73 -4.67 -17.72
C PHE A 154 -4.69 -6.20 -17.67
N ILE A 155 -3.73 -6.78 -16.93
CA ILE A 155 -3.68 -8.22 -16.69
C ILE A 155 -4.94 -8.70 -15.96
N ALA A 156 -5.40 -7.96 -14.95
CA ALA A 156 -6.64 -8.29 -14.24
C ALA A 156 -7.87 -8.26 -15.17
N VAL A 157 -7.97 -7.27 -16.06
CA VAL A 157 -9.05 -7.20 -17.06
C VAL A 157 -9.01 -8.43 -17.98
N LEU A 158 -7.83 -8.81 -18.47
CA LEU A 158 -7.69 -10.03 -19.28
C LEU A 158 -8.16 -11.27 -18.53
N GLN A 159 -7.77 -11.42 -17.28
CA GLN A 159 -8.20 -12.53 -16.42
C GLN A 159 -9.72 -12.51 -16.18
N TYR A 160 -10.30 -11.34 -15.98
CA TYR A 160 -11.72 -11.15 -15.78
C TYR A 160 -12.57 -11.57 -17.00
N ILE A 161 -12.04 -11.39 -18.21
CA ILE A 161 -12.70 -11.80 -19.47
C ILE A 161 -12.26 -13.19 -19.95
N GLY A 162 -11.64 -13.99 -19.09
CA GLY A 162 -11.35 -15.41 -19.35
C GLY A 162 -10.00 -15.72 -19.95
N PHE A 163 -9.14 -14.74 -20.19
CA PHE A 163 -7.76 -15.02 -20.59
C PHE A 163 -6.91 -15.38 -19.36
N ASN A 164 -5.96 -16.29 -19.54
CA ASN A 164 -5.01 -16.68 -18.50
C ASN A 164 -3.58 -16.28 -18.90
N PRO A 165 -3.23 -14.97 -18.91
CA PRO A 165 -1.90 -14.53 -19.26
C PRO A 165 -0.87 -15.10 -18.28
N PHE A 166 0.29 -15.46 -18.79
CA PHE A 166 1.40 -16.08 -18.02
C PHE A 166 1.04 -17.42 -17.38
N ASN A 167 -0.06 -18.04 -17.76
CA ASN A 167 -0.55 -19.30 -17.18
C ASN A 167 -0.68 -19.24 -15.63
N MET A 168 -1.24 -18.12 -15.13
CA MET A 168 -1.34 -17.85 -13.69
C MET A 168 -2.29 -18.80 -12.96
N PHE A 169 -3.37 -19.21 -13.62
CA PHE A 169 -4.31 -20.23 -13.12
C PHE A 169 -3.84 -21.61 -13.56
N GLN A 170 -3.33 -22.40 -12.63
CA GLN A 170 -2.89 -23.76 -12.82
C GLN A 170 -3.79 -24.73 -12.03
N ASP A 171 -3.46 -26.01 -12.06
CA ASP A 171 -4.21 -27.05 -11.37
C ASP A 171 -4.47 -26.68 -9.90
N GLY A 172 -5.74 -26.78 -9.50
CA GLY A 172 -6.19 -26.46 -8.13
C GLY A 172 -6.63 -25.02 -7.90
N ILE A 173 -6.32 -24.07 -8.79
CA ILE A 173 -6.89 -22.71 -8.77
C ILE A 173 -7.81 -22.61 -10.00
N GLY A 174 -9.12 -22.56 -9.77
CA GLY A 174 -10.08 -22.42 -10.86
C GLY A 174 -9.87 -21.12 -11.65
N ILE A 175 -9.93 -21.20 -12.98
CA ILE A 175 -9.99 -20.04 -13.85
C ILE A 175 -11.16 -19.15 -13.37
N HIS A 176 -10.98 -17.84 -13.36
CA HIS A 176 -11.95 -16.83 -12.84
C HIS A 176 -12.18 -16.85 -11.32
N ASN A 177 -11.28 -17.42 -10.54
CA ASN A 177 -11.33 -17.25 -9.11
C ASN A 177 -10.96 -15.80 -8.76
N VAL A 178 -11.98 -14.96 -8.46
CA VAL A 178 -11.77 -13.54 -8.11
C VAL A 178 -10.95 -13.33 -6.84
N SER A 179 -10.69 -14.39 -6.05
CA SER A 179 -9.80 -14.32 -4.90
C SER A 179 -8.32 -14.20 -5.27
N PHE A 180 -7.98 -14.53 -6.53
CA PHE A 180 -6.62 -14.44 -7.08
C PHE A 180 -6.67 -13.78 -8.45
N MET A 181 -6.05 -12.62 -8.58
CA MET A 181 -6.02 -11.85 -9.83
C MET A 181 -4.68 -11.14 -9.99
N THR A 182 -4.45 -10.59 -11.17
CA THR A 182 -3.26 -9.83 -11.54
C THR A 182 -1.97 -10.68 -11.41
N THR A 183 -0.83 -10.03 -11.42
CA THR A 183 0.47 -10.60 -11.08
C THR A 183 0.81 -10.41 -9.58
N ILE A 184 -0.19 -10.05 -8.79
CA ILE A 184 -0.09 -9.81 -7.33
C ILE A 184 -0.66 -11.00 -6.55
N GLY A 185 -1.69 -11.67 -7.09
CA GLY A 185 -2.31 -12.86 -6.52
C GLY A 185 -3.50 -12.54 -5.63
N ASN A 186 -3.38 -12.72 -4.32
CA ASN A 186 -4.48 -12.57 -3.38
C ASN A 186 -5.08 -11.16 -3.36
N THR A 187 -6.41 -11.06 -3.27
CA THR A 187 -7.16 -9.80 -3.31
C THR A 187 -6.78 -8.80 -2.22
N ASN A 188 -6.41 -9.26 -1.02
CA ASN A 188 -5.93 -8.38 0.03
C ASN A 188 -4.60 -7.71 -0.36
N PHE A 189 -3.70 -8.45 -1.04
CA PHE A 189 -2.43 -7.91 -1.55
C PHE A 189 -2.68 -6.92 -2.69
N ILE A 190 -3.61 -7.26 -3.61
CA ILE A 190 -4.02 -6.34 -4.68
C ILE A 190 -4.54 -5.04 -4.09
N SER A 191 -5.42 -5.13 -3.09
CA SER A 191 -5.99 -3.96 -2.41
C SER A 191 -4.89 -3.07 -1.80
N ALA A 192 -3.86 -3.65 -1.20
CA ALA A 192 -2.74 -2.89 -0.63
C ALA A 192 -1.86 -2.23 -1.70
N VAL A 193 -1.56 -2.94 -2.79
CA VAL A 193 -0.87 -2.35 -3.96
C VAL A 193 -1.67 -1.18 -4.52
N PHE A 194 -3.00 -1.32 -4.59
CA PHE A 194 -3.87 -0.25 -5.08
C PHE A 194 -3.91 0.94 -4.14
N CYS A 195 -3.83 0.75 -2.81
CA CYS A 195 -3.69 1.85 -1.87
C CYS A 195 -2.44 2.71 -2.14
N ILE A 196 -1.40 2.14 -2.75
CA ILE A 196 -0.24 2.90 -3.23
C ILE A 196 -0.50 3.46 -4.64
N LEU A 197 -0.76 2.60 -5.61
CA LEU A 197 -0.78 2.99 -7.03
C LEU A 197 -1.92 3.93 -7.39
N LEU A 198 -3.15 3.61 -6.92
CA LEU A 198 -4.32 4.42 -7.24
C LEU A 198 -4.34 5.75 -6.48
N SER A 199 -3.88 5.77 -5.23
CA SER A 199 -3.79 7.01 -4.47
C SER A 199 -2.78 7.98 -5.07
N ILE A 200 -1.66 7.50 -5.65
CA ILE A 200 -0.73 8.33 -6.43
C ILE A 200 -1.41 8.87 -7.69
N SER A 201 -2.05 8.00 -8.49
CA SER A 201 -2.73 8.42 -9.71
C SER A 201 -3.84 9.43 -9.42
N PHE A 202 -4.65 9.17 -8.39
CA PHE A 202 -5.72 10.04 -7.91
C PHE A 202 -5.19 11.40 -7.46
N SER A 203 -4.24 11.42 -6.53
CA SER A 203 -3.71 12.67 -5.97
C SER A 203 -2.97 13.49 -7.03
N THR A 204 -2.24 12.84 -7.95
CA THR A 204 -1.61 13.50 -9.09
C THR A 204 -2.66 14.16 -10.00
N PHE A 205 -3.69 13.40 -10.38
CA PHE A 205 -4.74 13.93 -11.26
C PHE A 205 -5.49 15.12 -10.65
N VAL A 206 -5.74 15.08 -9.34
CA VAL A 206 -6.48 16.12 -8.63
C VAL A 206 -5.61 17.33 -8.30
N PHE A 207 -4.40 17.13 -7.80
CA PHE A 207 -3.60 18.20 -7.18
C PHE A 207 -2.53 18.81 -8.08
N LEU A 208 -1.98 18.07 -9.08
CA LEU A 208 -0.93 18.62 -9.93
C LEU A 208 -1.50 19.39 -11.13
N ASP A 209 -1.16 20.67 -11.22
CA ASP A 209 -1.64 21.56 -12.28
C ASP A 209 -0.82 21.44 -13.57
N ASP A 210 0.50 21.39 -13.46
CA ASP A 210 1.45 21.50 -14.59
C ASP A 210 1.73 20.17 -15.32
N GLU A 211 0.87 19.17 -15.15
CA GLU A 211 1.03 17.91 -15.86
C GLU A 211 0.61 18.02 -17.34
N LYS A 212 1.41 17.41 -18.23
CA LYS A 212 1.10 17.32 -19.66
C LYS A 212 -0.25 16.64 -19.86
N LYS A 213 -1.01 17.03 -20.89
CA LYS A 213 -2.32 16.44 -21.20
C LYS A 213 -2.26 14.90 -21.28
N ILE A 214 -1.22 14.36 -21.93
CA ILE A 214 -1.05 12.90 -22.05
C ILE A 214 -0.86 12.22 -20.67
N ASN A 215 -0.11 12.82 -19.76
CA ASN A 215 0.08 12.28 -18.41
C ASN A 215 -1.23 12.28 -17.63
N LYS A 216 -2.05 13.36 -17.76
CA LYS A 216 -3.39 13.42 -17.15
C LYS A 216 -4.31 12.31 -17.67
N VAL A 217 -4.21 11.97 -18.95
CA VAL A 217 -4.95 10.82 -19.53
C VAL A 217 -4.47 9.50 -18.94
N ILE A 218 -3.15 9.32 -18.79
CA ILE A 218 -2.58 8.12 -18.16
C ILE A 218 -3.06 7.98 -16.71
N HIS A 219 -3.02 9.06 -15.91
CA HIS A 219 -3.52 9.04 -14.53
C HIS A 219 -5.02 8.72 -14.48
N PHE A 220 -5.82 9.32 -15.36
CA PHE A 220 -7.26 9.06 -15.43
C PHE A 220 -7.56 7.61 -15.84
N LEU A 221 -6.85 7.07 -16.82
CA LEU A 221 -6.98 5.66 -17.24
C LEU A 221 -6.59 4.70 -16.12
N SER A 222 -5.51 5.00 -15.38
CA SER A 222 -5.12 4.24 -14.18
C SER A 222 -6.24 4.22 -13.14
N ILE A 223 -6.90 5.36 -12.89
CA ILE A 223 -8.02 5.46 -11.94
C ILE A 223 -9.23 4.65 -12.44
N LEU A 224 -9.59 4.78 -13.72
CA LEU A 224 -10.74 4.06 -14.31
C LEU A 224 -10.55 2.53 -14.21
N MET A 225 -9.41 2.03 -14.70
CA MET A 225 -9.11 0.59 -14.68
C MET A 225 -8.96 0.07 -13.25
N GLY A 226 -8.30 0.84 -12.38
CA GLY A 226 -8.14 0.48 -10.98
C GLY A 226 -9.47 0.45 -10.23
N ALA A 227 -10.35 1.42 -10.44
CA ALA A 227 -11.69 1.43 -9.84
C ALA A 227 -12.53 0.24 -10.32
N PHE A 228 -12.40 -0.15 -11.61
CA PHE A 228 -13.06 -1.32 -12.17
C PHE A 228 -12.64 -2.60 -11.42
N ILE A 229 -11.34 -2.86 -11.30
CA ILE A 229 -10.82 -4.04 -10.61
C ILE A 229 -11.11 -3.99 -9.11
N PHE A 230 -11.02 -2.80 -8.48
CA PHE A 230 -11.32 -2.62 -7.07
C PHE A 230 -12.79 -2.91 -6.72
N GLY A 231 -13.68 -2.67 -7.68
CA GLY A 231 -15.09 -3.08 -7.60
C GLY A 231 -15.25 -4.60 -7.60
N ILE A 232 -14.51 -5.30 -8.47
CA ILE A 232 -14.57 -6.77 -8.60
C ILE A 232 -14.02 -7.46 -7.35
N ILE A 233 -12.83 -7.10 -6.88
CA ILE A 233 -12.19 -7.77 -5.73
C ILE A 233 -12.91 -7.50 -4.40
N ASN A 234 -13.70 -6.44 -4.33
CA ASN A 234 -14.59 -6.07 -3.21
C ASN A 234 -13.95 -6.10 -1.80
N VAL A 235 -12.66 -5.76 -1.68
CA VAL A 235 -11.93 -5.78 -0.39
C VAL A 235 -12.26 -4.54 0.43
N GLN A 236 -12.84 -4.74 1.62
CA GLN A 236 -13.31 -3.65 2.48
C GLN A 236 -12.18 -2.81 3.07
N SER A 237 -11.04 -3.43 3.45
CA SER A 237 -9.91 -2.72 4.06
C SER A 237 -9.38 -1.59 3.19
N GLY A 238 -9.25 -1.83 1.88
CA GLY A 238 -8.84 -0.78 0.95
C GLY A 238 -9.88 0.31 0.77
N LYS A 239 -11.18 -0.04 0.74
CA LYS A 239 -12.25 0.97 0.66
C LYS A 239 -12.24 1.89 1.87
N VAL A 240 -12.06 1.33 3.08
CA VAL A 240 -11.93 2.10 4.33
C VAL A 240 -10.70 3.01 4.28
N ALA A 241 -9.56 2.51 3.81
CA ALA A 241 -8.34 3.30 3.68
C ALA A 241 -8.52 4.48 2.70
N PHE A 242 -9.11 4.24 1.52
CA PHE A 242 -9.42 5.31 0.57
C PHE A 242 -10.40 6.34 1.13
N LEU A 243 -11.46 5.89 1.83
CA LEU A 243 -12.42 6.78 2.47
C LEU A 243 -11.76 7.65 3.53
N ALA A 244 -10.93 7.07 4.40
CA ALA A 244 -10.20 7.79 5.41
C ALA A 244 -9.31 8.90 4.81
N ILE A 245 -8.62 8.59 3.71
CA ILE A 245 -7.79 9.58 3.02
C ILE A 245 -8.65 10.65 2.36
N LEU A 246 -9.77 10.31 1.73
CA LEU A 246 -10.69 11.30 1.16
C LEU A 246 -11.19 12.27 2.22
N VAL A 247 -11.56 11.78 3.41
CA VAL A 247 -11.96 12.62 4.55
C VAL A 247 -10.86 13.62 4.93
N LEU A 248 -9.58 13.21 4.88
CA LEU A 248 -8.46 14.09 5.18
C LEU A 248 -8.20 15.15 4.12
N ILE A 249 -8.37 14.83 2.84
CA ILE A 249 -7.98 15.74 1.75
C ILE A 249 -9.14 16.55 1.16
N ILE A 250 -10.40 16.18 1.43
CA ILE A 250 -11.58 16.82 0.86
C ILE A 250 -11.64 18.34 1.11
N PRO A 251 -11.22 18.89 2.25
CA PRO A 251 -11.19 20.33 2.46
C PRO A 251 -10.30 21.06 1.44
N PHE A 252 -9.18 20.45 1.03
CA PHE A 252 -8.28 21.02 0.02
C PHE A 252 -8.79 20.85 -1.41
N ILE A 253 -9.73 19.93 -1.63
CA ILE A 253 -10.37 19.71 -2.94
C ILE A 253 -11.46 20.75 -3.15
N ILE A 254 -12.38 20.90 -2.19
CA ILE A 254 -13.55 21.77 -2.35
C ILE A 254 -13.23 23.25 -2.25
N THR A 255 -12.08 23.62 -1.69
CA THR A 255 -11.63 25.01 -1.58
C THR A 255 -10.95 25.54 -2.83
N ASN A 256 -10.79 24.72 -3.88
CA ASN A 256 -10.22 25.13 -5.16
C ASN A 256 -11.04 24.56 -6.32
N ASN A 257 -11.49 25.43 -7.22
CA ASN A 257 -12.38 25.04 -8.33
C ASN A 257 -11.75 24.02 -9.30
N LYS A 258 -10.46 24.15 -9.61
CA LYS A 258 -9.76 23.24 -10.53
C LYS A 258 -9.67 21.84 -9.92
N ARG A 259 -9.32 21.75 -8.63
CA ARG A 259 -9.25 20.48 -7.88
C ARG A 259 -10.62 19.83 -7.77
N LEU A 260 -11.65 20.62 -7.43
CA LEU A 260 -13.03 20.13 -7.35
C LEU A 260 -13.51 19.61 -8.72
N SER A 261 -13.27 20.36 -9.79
CA SER A 261 -13.60 19.92 -11.16
C SER A 261 -12.95 18.57 -11.52
N ARG A 262 -11.67 18.37 -11.20
CA ARG A 262 -10.94 17.10 -11.43
C ARG A 262 -11.44 15.98 -10.55
N PHE A 263 -11.78 16.29 -9.30
CA PHE A 263 -12.37 15.32 -8.37
C PHE A 263 -13.72 14.80 -8.89
N LEU A 264 -14.58 15.67 -9.46
CA LEU A 264 -15.82 15.25 -10.10
C LEU A 264 -15.55 14.30 -11.29
N LEU A 265 -14.52 14.58 -12.10
CA LEU A 265 -14.13 13.68 -13.20
C LEU A 265 -13.62 12.33 -12.68
N MET A 266 -12.96 12.31 -11.53
CA MET A 266 -12.59 11.05 -10.88
C MET A 266 -13.83 10.25 -10.42
N ILE A 267 -14.85 10.92 -9.84
CA ILE A 267 -16.11 10.25 -9.50
C ILE A 267 -16.76 9.69 -10.77
N VAL A 268 -16.71 10.42 -11.88
CA VAL A 268 -17.16 9.93 -13.19
C VAL A 268 -16.44 8.63 -13.57
N ALA A 269 -15.11 8.55 -13.40
CA ALA A 269 -14.35 7.33 -13.70
C ALA A 269 -14.80 6.15 -12.81
N ILE A 270 -15.02 6.38 -11.51
CA ILE A 270 -15.48 5.34 -10.57
C ILE A 270 -16.88 4.85 -10.93
N LEU A 271 -17.83 5.76 -11.20
CA LEU A 271 -19.19 5.40 -11.59
C LEU A 271 -19.22 4.69 -12.95
N SER A 272 -18.38 5.12 -13.91
CA SER A 272 -18.24 4.43 -15.19
C SER A 272 -17.71 3.01 -15.03
N ALA A 273 -16.70 2.82 -14.17
CA ALA A 273 -16.17 1.50 -13.83
C ALA A 273 -17.24 0.60 -13.21
N TYR A 274 -18.07 1.14 -12.30
CA TYR A 274 -19.18 0.39 -11.71
C TYR A 274 -20.23 0.01 -12.76
N CYS A 275 -20.61 0.94 -13.65
CA CYS A 275 -21.54 0.64 -14.75
C CYS A 275 -21.01 -0.47 -15.66
N ILE A 276 -19.71 -0.43 -16.01
CA ILE A 276 -19.08 -1.47 -16.82
C ILE A 276 -19.14 -2.84 -16.09
N ASN A 277 -18.86 -2.87 -14.80
CA ASN A 277 -18.93 -4.12 -14.01
C ASN A 277 -20.34 -4.72 -14.00
N VAL A 278 -21.37 -3.87 -13.82
CA VAL A 278 -22.76 -4.33 -13.82
C VAL A 278 -23.21 -4.80 -15.21
N ILE A 279 -22.80 -4.07 -16.26
CA ILE A 279 -23.19 -4.39 -17.65
C ILE A 279 -22.55 -5.70 -18.12
N ILE A 280 -21.25 -5.88 -17.89
CA ILE A 280 -20.52 -7.05 -18.44
C ILE A 280 -20.84 -8.32 -17.68
N ASN A 281 -20.94 -8.30 -16.36
CA ASN A 281 -21.26 -9.38 -15.43
C ASN A 281 -20.94 -10.79 -15.97
N PRO A 282 -19.67 -11.19 -16.07
CA PRO A 282 -19.29 -12.50 -16.59
C PRO A 282 -19.69 -13.61 -15.62
N GLU A 283 -20.25 -14.69 -16.14
CA GLU A 283 -20.60 -15.91 -15.41
C GLU A 283 -19.76 -17.08 -15.93
N TYR A 284 -18.98 -17.70 -15.07
CA TYR A 284 -18.14 -18.82 -15.43
C TYR A 284 -18.80 -20.15 -15.05
N HIS A 285 -19.02 -21.01 -16.03
CA HIS A 285 -19.56 -22.33 -15.84
C HIS A 285 -18.43 -23.35 -15.66
N TYR A 286 -18.20 -23.78 -14.43
CA TYR A 286 -17.11 -24.69 -14.06
C TYR A 286 -17.22 -26.06 -14.74
N ASP A 287 -18.44 -26.56 -14.96
CA ASP A 287 -18.70 -27.88 -15.52
C ASP A 287 -18.24 -28.00 -17.00
N ILE A 288 -18.43 -26.94 -17.78
CA ILE A 288 -18.13 -26.91 -19.22
C ILE A 288 -16.93 -26.01 -19.54
N LYS A 289 -16.31 -25.39 -18.52
CA LYS A 289 -15.16 -24.48 -18.65
C LYS A 289 -15.39 -23.34 -19.66
N THR A 290 -16.62 -22.83 -19.72
CA THR A 290 -17.00 -21.69 -20.58
C THR A 290 -17.28 -20.45 -19.75
N LEU A 291 -17.10 -19.30 -20.37
CA LEU A 291 -17.42 -18.00 -19.81
C LEU A 291 -18.52 -17.37 -20.64
N ASP A 292 -19.67 -17.14 -20.02
CA ASP A 292 -20.77 -16.44 -20.61
C ASP A 292 -20.83 -15.00 -20.10
N PHE A 293 -21.23 -14.08 -20.94
CA PHE A 293 -21.41 -12.68 -20.57
C PHE A 293 -22.89 -12.37 -20.50
N ASN A 294 -23.39 -12.15 -19.29
CA ASN A 294 -24.75 -11.69 -19.04
C ASN A 294 -24.77 -10.14 -19.09
N PHE A 295 -25.11 -9.58 -20.23
CA PHE A 295 -25.24 -8.14 -20.37
C PHE A 295 -26.52 -7.64 -19.68
N GLN A 296 -26.35 -6.97 -18.55
CA GLN A 296 -27.46 -6.43 -17.75
C GLN A 296 -27.49 -4.89 -17.84
N PHE A 297 -28.60 -4.38 -18.32
CA PHE A 297 -28.87 -2.94 -18.28
C PHE A 297 -30.10 -2.70 -17.40
N ASN A 298 -29.88 -2.26 -16.19
CA ASN A 298 -30.94 -1.99 -15.22
C ASN A 298 -31.11 -0.48 -14.95
N TYR A 299 -32.17 -0.11 -14.22
CA TYR A 299 -32.47 1.29 -13.88
C TYR A 299 -31.34 1.97 -13.10
N ILE A 300 -30.52 1.22 -12.33
CA ILE A 300 -29.38 1.78 -11.58
C ILE A 300 -28.29 2.26 -12.54
N VAL A 301 -27.98 1.47 -13.58
CA VAL A 301 -27.03 1.86 -14.63
C VAL A 301 -27.54 3.10 -15.37
N ALA A 302 -28.83 3.14 -15.72
CA ALA A 302 -29.42 4.31 -16.35
C ALA A 302 -29.31 5.58 -15.47
N LEU A 303 -29.61 5.44 -14.17
CA LEU A 303 -29.45 6.53 -13.20
C LEU A 303 -27.99 7.02 -13.13
N PHE A 304 -27.03 6.11 -13.05
CA PHE A 304 -25.61 6.49 -12.98
C PHE A 304 -25.13 7.16 -14.28
N ILE A 305 -25.61 6.77 -15.45
CA ILE A 305 -25.29 7.46 -16.71
C ILE A 305 -25.78 8.91 -16.66
N ILE A 306 -26.98 9.16 -16.13
CA ILE A 306 -27.50 10.51 -15.94
C ILE A 306 -26.61 11.30 -14.96
N VAL A 307 -26.28 10.71 -13.81
CA VAL A 307 -25.39 11.33 -12.82
C VAL A 307 -24.02 11.63 -13.41
N ILE A 308 -23.43 10.73 -14.19
CA ILE A 308 -22.17 10.93 -14.91
C ILE A 308 -22.27 12.17 -15.81
N GLY A 309 -23.35 12.30 -16.61
CA GLY A 309 -23.59 13.46 -17.47
C GLY A 309 -23.64 14.77 -16.66
N LEU A 310 -24.38 14.77 -15.54
CA LEU A 310 -24.48 15.93 -14.65
C LEU A 310 -23.13 16.31 -14.03
N LEU A 311 -22.32 15.33 -13.60
CA LEU A 311 -21.00 15.58 -13.03
C LEU A 311 -20.01 16.14 -14.07
N ILE A 312 -20.07 15.67 -15.31
CA ILE A 312 -19.27 16.22 -16.42
C ILE A 312 -19.67 17.67 -16.69
N LEU A 313 -20.96 17.95 -16.73
CA LEU A 313 -21.48 19.32 -16.92
C LEU A 313 -21.01 20.23 -15.78
N LEU A 314 -21.21 19.82 -14.54
CA LEU A 314 -20.78 20.55 -13.35
C LEU A 314 -19.27 20.80 -13.34
N SER A 315 -18.47 19.77 -13.65
CA SER A 315 -17.01 19.90 -13.80
C SER A 315 -16.65 20.96 -14.85
N SER A 316 -17.36 20.99 -15.97
CA SER A 316 -17.14 21.97 -17.05
C SER A 316 -17.49 23.40 -16.64
N ILE A 317 -18.56 23.58 -15.85
CA ILE A 317 -18.96 24.88 -15.28
C ILE A 317 -17.90 25.34 -14.27
N LEU A 318 -17.48 24.49 -13.36
CA LEU A 318 -16.47 24.81 -12.34
C LEU A 318 -15.13 25.27 -12.95
N LYS A 319 -14.75 24.76 -14.11
CA LYS A 319 -13.54 25.23 -14.82
C LYS A 319 -13.62 26.72 -15.25
N LYS A 320 -14.81 27.26 -15.41
CA LYS A 320 -15.03 28.67 -15.82
C LYS A 320 -15.10 29.62 -14.63
N VAL A 321 -15.32 29.10 -13.42
CA VAL A 321 -15.31 29.86 -12.17
C VAL A 321 -13.88 29.89 -11.65
N ASP A 322 -13.42 31.03 -11.16
CA ASP A 322 -12.08 31.14 -10.57
C ASP A 322 -12.22 31.44 -9.09
N TYR A 323 -12.01 30.43 -8.25
CA TYR A 323 -11.86 30.59 -6.83
C TYR A 323 -10.76 29.67 -6.27
N ASP A 324 -9.93 30.22 -5.41
CA ASP A 324 -8.95 29.48 -4.61
C ASP A 324 -8.91 30.07 -3.19
N ILE A 325 -9.52 29.35 -2.27
CA ILE A 325 -9.57 29.70 -0.85
C ILE A 325 -8.74 28.74 0.01
N THR A 326 -7.87 27.94 -0.60
CA THR A 326 -7.04 26.95 0.09
C THR A 326 -6.08 27.59 1.12
N SER A 327 -5.69 28.84 0.92
CA SER A 327 -4.88 29.62 1.87
C SER A 327 -5.64 30.04 3.13
N ASN A 328 -6.97 30.01 3.12
CA ASN A 328 -7.79 30.41 4.26
C ASN A 328 -7.87 29.33 5.31
N LYS A 329 -6.92 29.34 6.26
CA LYS A 329 -6.82 28.38 7.35
C LYS A 329 -8.08 28.27 8.21
N LYS A 330 -8.89 29.36 8.32
CA LYS A 330 -10.14 29.32 9.08
C LYS A 330 -11.18 28.43 8.41
N ILE A 331 -11.34 28.56 7.08
CA ILE A 331 -12.25 27.73 6.29
C ILE A 331 -11.85 26.26 6.38
N ILE A 332 -10.57 25.95 6.16
CA ILE A 332 -10.05 24.56 6.29
C ILE A 332 -10.34 24.01 7.69
N LYS A 333 -10.11 24.80 8.75
CA LYS A 333 -10.41 24.40 10.13
C LYS A 333 -11.91 24.16 10.35
N CYS A 334 -12.80 25.01 9.78
CA CYS A 334 -14.24 24.79 9.86
C CYS A 334 -14.66 23.46 9.19
N PHE A 335 -14.10 23.13 8.03
CA PHE A 335 -14.38 21.85 7.38
C PHE A 335 -13.98 20.66 8.26
N TYR A 336 -12.77 20.67 8.83
CA TYR A 336 -12.38 19.60 9.75
C TYR A 336 -13.25 19.53 11.00
N LEU A 337 -13.68 20.68 11.55
CA LEU A 337 -14.62 20.69 12.65
C LEU A 337 -15.96 20.05 12.26
N THR A 338 -16.48 20.40 11.09
CA THR A 338 -17.72 19.78 10.57
C THR A 338 -17.56 18.27 10.39
N ILE A 339 -16.43 17.81 9.82
CA ILE A 339 -16.14 16.38 9.69
C ILE A 339 -16.12 15.69 11.05
N ILE A 340 -15.45 16.29 12.05
CA ILE A 340 -15.42 15.74 13.40
C ILE A 340 -16.82 15.66 14.01
N ILE A 341 -17.64 16.70 13.84
CA ILE A 341 -19.04 16.70 14.31
C ILE A 341 -19.84 15.58 13.63
N CYS A 342 -19.68 15.41 12.31
CA CYS A 342 -20.35 14.32 11.58
C CYS A 342 -19.89 12.94 12.05
N ILE A 343 -18.61 12.74 12.32
CA ILE A 343 -18.09 11.48 12.87
C ILE A 343 -18.66 11.21 14.26
N VAL A 344 -18.63 12.21 15.15
CA VAL A 344 -19.20 12.07 16.50
C VAL A 344 -20.69 11.76 16.45
N PHE A 345 -21.44 12.47 15.59
CA PHE A 345 -22.84 12.19 15.37
C PHE A 345 -23.08 10.77 14.84
N GLY A 346 -22.27 10.34 13.88
CA GLY A 346 -22.30 8.98 13.35
C GLY A 346 -22.04 7.92 14.44
N LEU A 347 -21.07 8.16 15.33
CA LEU A 347 -20.80 7.28 16.48
C LEU A 347 -21.96 7.25 17.48
N ILE A 348 -22.61 8.39 17.71
CA ILE A 348 -23.82 8.47 18.57
C ILE A 348 -24.95 7.64 17.94
N VAL A 349 -25.21 7.81 16.65
CA VAL A 349 -26.23 7.01 15.94
C VAL A 349 -25.86 5.53 16.01
N LEU A 350 -24.59 5.19 15.78
CA LEU A 350 -24.10 3.82 15.82
C LEU A 350 -24.24 3.19 17.22
N TYR A 351 -24.13 3.99 18.29
CA TYR A 351 -24.32 3.53 19.67
C TYR A 351 -25.78 3.30 20.02
N PHE A 352 -26.71 4.16 19.58
CA PHE A 352 -28.11 4.11 20.00
C PHE A 352 -29.04 3.34 19.04
N TYR A 353 -28.65 3.15 17.78
CA TYR A 353 -29.48 2.46 16.78
C TYR A 353 -29.07 1.00 16.66
N ASP A 354 -30.05 0.10 16.89
CA ASP A 354 -29.86 -1.34 16.81
C ASP A 354 -29.81 -1.81 15.35
N PHE A 355 -28.58 -1.95 14.83
CA PHE A 355 -28.32 -2.53 13.54
C PHE A 355 -28.39 -4.06 13.63
N LYS A 356 -29.04 -4.72 12.64
CA LYS A 356 -29.31 -6.17 12.71
C LYS A 356 -28.30 -7.03 11.93
N SER A 357 -27.47 -6.44 11.09
CA SER A 357 -26.51 -7.19 10.29
C SER A 357 -25.46 -6.29 9.63
N GLY A 358 -24.37 -6.90 9.16
CA GLY A 358 -23.31 -6.26 8.42
C GLY A 358 -22.35 -5.46 9.30
N ILE A 359 -21.46 -4.69 8.67
CA ILE A 359 -20.36 -3.99 9.36
C ILE A 359 -20.85 -2.97 10.41
N LEU A 360 -22.01 -2.36 10.21
CA LEU A 360 -22.60 -1.43 11.17
C LEU A 360 -23.09 -2.15 12.44
N TYR A 361 -23.63 -3.36 12.31
CA TYR A 361 -23.94 -4.23 13.43
C TYR A 361 -22.69 -4.62 14.22
N GLU A 362 -21.63 -5.08 13.54
CA GLU A 362 -20.37 -5.42 14.20
C GLU A 362 -19.79 -4.22 14.97
N MET A 363 -19.81 -3.02 14.35
CA MET A 363 -19.35 -1.79 15.01
C MET A 363 -20.24 -1.40 16.20
N HIS A 364 -21.56 -1.58 16.11
CA HIS A 364 -22.50 -1.36 17.21
C HIS A 364 -22.18 -2.28 18.40
N GLU A 365 -22.03 -3.58 18.15
CA GLU A 365 -21.68 -4.57 19.17
C GLU A 365 -20.32 -4.29 19.82
N ILE A 366 -19.31 -3.94 19.04
CA ILE A 366 -17.99 -3.53 19.56
C ILE A 366 -18.10 -2.32 20.49
N LEU A 367 -18.93 -1.32 20.16
CA LEU A 367 -19.15 -0.16 21.02
C LEU A 367 -19.86 -0.52 22.35
N HIS A 368 -20.62 -1.61 22.37
CA HIS A 368 -21.25 -2.15 23.57
C HIS A 368 -20.39 -3.16 24.33
N GLY A 369 -19.14 -3.40 23.85
CA GLY A 369 -18.21 -4.32 24.50
C GLY A 369 -18.39 -5.79 24.10
N ASN A 370 -19.22 -6.07 23.11
CA ASN A 370 -19.42 -7.42 22.56
C ASN A 370 -18.43 -7.63 21.41
N PHE A 371 -17.47 -8.52 21.61
CA PHE A 371 -16.42 -8.82 20.64
C PHE A 371 -16.55 -10.26 20.17
N ASP A 372 -17.38 -10.53 19.18
CA ASP A 372 -17.50 -11.88 18.63
C ASP A 372 -16.33 -12.24 17.72
N ASP A 373 -15.96 -13.53 17.70
CA ASP A 373 -14.76 -14.00 17.01
C ASP A 373 -14.86 -13.91 15.47
N ASP A 374 -16.07 -13.92 14.91
CA ASP A 374 -16.34 -13.80 13.48
C ASP A 374 -16.25 -12.35 12.95
N PHE A 375 -16.29 -11.34 13.83
CA PHE A 375 -16.26 -9.95 13.43
C PHE A 375 -14.98 -9.59 12.62
N GLY A 376 -15.17 -8.74 11.62
CA GLY A 376 -14.13 -8.33 10.71
C GLY A 376 -13.56 -9.50 9.88
N THR A 377 -14.39 -10.48 9.52
CA THR A 377 -13.95 -11.71 8.83
C THR A 377 -12.87 -12.45 9.61
N TYR A 378 -13.18 -12.81 10.86
CA TYR A 378 -12.31 -13.47 11.86
C TYR A 378 -11.10 -12.66 12.32
N ARG A 379 -11.00 -11.36 12.04
CA ARG A 379 -9.92 -10.51 12.59
C ARG A 379 -10.04 -10.37 14.12
N MET A 380 -11.26 -10.30 14.65
CA MET A 380 -11.47 -10.25 16.11
C MET A 380 -10.96 -11.50 16.81
N PHE A 381 -11.17 -12.69 16.23
CA PHE A 381 -10.57 -13.95 16.68
C PHE A 381 -9.03 -13.84 16.76
N LEU A 382 -8.39 -13.37 15.68
CA LEU A 382 -6.94 -13.22 15.62
C LEU A 382 -6.43 -12.21 16.64
N TRP A 383 -7.09 -11.05 16.76
CA TRP A 383 -6.64 -9.96 17.64
C TRP A 383 -6.73 -10.33 19.12
N LYS A 384 -7.84 -10.91 19.56
CA LYS A 384 -7.98 -11.41 20.96
C LYS A 384 -6.85 -12.35 21.33
N ARG A 385 -6.57 -13.34 20.47
CA ARG A 385 -5.52 -14.34 20.71
C ARG A 385 -4.12 -13.78 20.56
N THR A 386 -3.94 -12.78 19.69
CA THR A 386 -2.67 -12.03 19.57
C THR A 386 -2.34 -11.33 20.89
N PHE A 387 -3.31 -10.66 21.52
CA PHE A 387 -3.10 -10.08 22.86
C PHE A 387 -2.84 -11.15 23.92
N GLY A 388 -3.37 -12.35 23.78
CA GLY A 388 -3.12 -13.48 24.68
C GLY A 388 -1.69 -14.06 24.62
N ILE A 389 -0.99 -13.92 23.47
CA ILE A 389 0.43 -14.35 23.33
C ILE A 389 1.41 -13.21 23.58
N PHE A 390 0.98 -11.93 23.52
CA PHE A 390 1.85 -10.76 23.69
C PHE A 390 2.68 -10.78 24.99
N PRO A 391 2.10 -11.10 26.19
CA PRO A 391 2.82 -11.00 27.47
C PRO A 391 4.03 -11.94 27.62
N GLU A 392 4.17 -12.94 26.74
CA GLU A 392 5.28 -13.90 26.82
C GLU A 392 6.63 -13.25 26.44
N PHE A 393 6.64 -12.34 25.44
CA PHE A 393 7.84 -11.63 24.98
C PHE A 393 7.52 -10.15 24.67
N PRO A 394 7.18 -9.32 25.67
CA PRO A 394 6.58 -8.01 25.39
C PRO A 394 7.59 -6.96 24.91
N ILE A 395 8.87 -7.04 25.29
CA ILE A 395 9.84 -5.96 25.09
C ILE A 395 10.43 -6.01 23.68
N LEU A 396 11.08 -7.10 23.32
CA LEU A 396 11.79 -7.29 22.05
C LEU A 396 11.16 -8.36 21.14
N GLY A 397 10.00 -8.87 21.54
CA GLY A 397 9.30 -9.90 20.78
C GLY A 397 10.02 -11.25 20.77
N SER A 398 9.60 -12.12 19.89
CA SER A 398 10.12 -13.50 19.78
C SER A 398 11.02 -13.72 18.55
N GLY A 399 11.31 -12.68 17.80
CA GLY A 399 12.12 -12.72 16.58
C GLY A 399 11.31 -12.36 15.33
N PRO A 400 11.97 -11.87 14.26
CA PRO A 400 11.31 -11.54 13.01
C PRO A 400 10.55 -12.74 12.44
N ASP A 401 9.30 -12.52 12.00
CA ASP A 401 8.41 -13.49 11.35
C ASP A 401 8.11 -14.76 12.18
N THR A 402 8.02 -14.62 13.51
CA THR A 402 7.74 -15.73 14.44
C THR A 402 6.28 -15.84 14.87
N PHE A 403 5.40 -14.94 14.41
CA PHE A 403 3.98 -14.93 14.79
C PHE A 403 3.32 -16.30 14.60
N ALA A 404 3.50 -16.92 13.42
CA ALA A 404 2.91 -18.21 13.09
C ALA A 404 3.26 -19.31 14.11
N ILE A 405 4.54 -19.38 14.51
CA ILE A 405 5.02 -20.37 15.48
C ILE A 405 4.30 -20.19 16.82
N ARG A 406 4.28 -18.97 17.33
CA ARG A 406 3.67 -18.67 18.63
C ARG A 406 2.16 -18.85 18.64
N PHE A 407 1.51 -18.36 17.58
CA PHE A 407 0.06 -18.45 17.47
C PHE A 407 -0.40 -19.91 17.40
N MET A 408 0.21 -20.69 16.52
CA MET A 408 -0.14 -22.08 16.34
C MET A 408 0.24 -22.95 17.55
N SER A 409 1.37 -22.69 18.22
CA SER A 409 1.74 -23.45 19.42
C SER A 409 0.72 -23.37 20.56
N LYS A 410 -0.04 -22.27 20.64
CA LYS A 410 -1.01 -22.01 21.71
C LYS A 410 -2.45 -22.26 21.30
N TYR A 411 -2.82 -21.96 20.06
CA TYR A 411 -4.21 -21.90 19.59
C TYR A 411 -4.53 -22.85 18.44
N THR A 412 -3.76 -23.93 18.26
CA THR A 412 -4.03 -24.93 17.19
C THR A 412 -5.45 -25.49 17.27
N GLN A 413 -5.96 -25.78 18.48
CA GLN A 413 -7.32 -26.33 18.65
C GLN A 413 -8.40 -25.31 18.29
N ASP A 414 -8.20 -24.04 18.68
CA ASP A 414 -9.13 -22.94 18.35
C ASP A 414 -9.18 -22.71 16.84
N VAL A 415 -8.03 -22.76 16.16
CA VAL A 415 -7.92 -22.64 14.71
C VAL A 415 -8.64 -23.78 14.00
N ALA A 416 -8.46 -25.01 14.48
CA ALA A 416 -9.13 -26.20 13.91
C ALA A 416 -10.65 -26.12 14.02
N ALA A 417 -11.17 -25.44 15.04
CA ALA A 417 -12.61 -25.23 15.23
C ALA A 417 -13.23 -24.27 14.20
N ILE A 418 -12.45 -23.34 13.62
CA ILE A 418 -12.93 -22.41 12.60
C ILE A 418 -12.94 -23.05 11.21
N GLY A 419 -11.98 -23.91 10.91
CA GLY A 419 -11.92 -24.64 9.64
C GLY A 419 -10.49 -24.97 9.19
N PRO A 420 -10.31 -26.02 8.39
CA PRO A 420 -9.00 -26.57 8.04
C PRO A 420 -8.18 -25.70 7.06
N LEU A 421 -8.77 -24.66 6.48
CA LEU A 421 -8.14 -23.82 5.45
C LEU A 421 -7.69 -22.42 5.95
N THR A 422 -7.82 -22.13 7.24
CA THR A 422 -7.42 -20.83 7.80
C THR A 422 -5.91 -20.80 8.04
N ILE A 423 -5.20 -20.01 7.24
CA ILE A 423 -3.76 -19.74 7.44
C ILE A 423 -3.62 -18.59 8.44
N ASN A 424 -3.22 -18.91 9.67
CA ASN A 424 -3.07 -17.92 10.75
C ASN A 424 -1.59 -17.63 11.01
N ASP A 425 -0.91 -17.13 10.01
CA ASP A 425 0.52 -16.78 10.05
C ASP A 425 0.78 -15.31 10.40
N THR A 426 -0.25 -14.51 10.51
CA THR A 426 -0.21 -13.08 10.90
C THR A 426 -1.45 -12.71 11.70
N ALA A 427 -1.41 -11.56 12.39
CA ALA A 427 -2.58 -11.01 13.08
C ALA A 427 -3.64 -10.39 12.13
N GLY A 428 -3.41 -10.38 10.81
CA GLY A 428 -4.24 -9.61 9.88
C GLY A 428 -4.20 -8.09 10.14
N ASN A 429 -3.15 -7.65 10.82
CA ASN A 429 -2.83 -6.28 11.17
C ASN A 429 -1.30 -6.20 11.30
N VAL A 430 -0.66 -5.37 10.48
CA VAL A 430 0.80 -5.26 10.41
C VAL A 430 1.40 -4.84 11.76
N TYR A 431 0.75 -3.89 12.44
CA TYR A 431 1.25 -3.37 13.72
C TYR A 431 1.17 -4.41 14.84
N LEU A 432 0.09 -5.19 14.91
CA LEU A 432 -0.05 -6.27 15.89
C LEU A 432 0.91 -7.43 15.58
N THR A 433 1.09 -7.78 14.31
CA THR A 433 2.08 -8.79 13.91
C THR A 433 3.49 -8.35 14.30
N MET A 434 3.84 -7.07 14.05
CA MET A 434 5.12 -6.49 14.45
C MET A 434 5.31 -6.47 15.98
N LEU A 435 4.24 -6.16 16.73
CA LEU A 435 4.26 -6.19 18.20
C LEU A 435 4.64 -7.57 18.76
N ILE A 436 4.17 -8.65 18.12
CA ILE A 436 4.51 -10.02 18.53
C ILE A 436 5.92 -10.38 18.10
N ASN A 437 6.32 -10.03 16.88
CA ASN A 437 7.58 -10.43 16.30
C ASN A 437 8.79 -9.71 16.95
N ILE A 438 8.72 -8.39 17.11
CA ILE A 438 9.85 -7.56 17.58
C ILE A 438 9.49 -6.70 18.81
N GLY A 439 8.37 -6.99 19.46
CA GLY A 439 7.95 -6.41 20.74
C GLY A 439 7.58 -4.93 20.66
N ILE A 440 7.31 -4.35 21.83
CA ILE A 440 6.92 -2.93 21.95
C ILE A 440 8.03 -1.99 21.51
N VAL A 441 9.31 -2.35 21.73
CA VAL A 441 10.46 -1.52 21.33
C VAL A 441 10.56 -1.46 19.80
N GLY A 442 10.38 -2.60 19.12
CA GLY A 442 10.38 -2.65 17.66
C GLY A 442 9.23 -1.87 17.05
N LEU A 443 8.01 -2.07 17.56
CA LEU A 443 6.83 -1.32 17.10
C LEU A 443 7.00 0.20 17.38
N ALA A 444 7.48 0.58 18.56
CA ALA A 444 7.69 1.99 18.90
C ALA A 444 8.73 2.66 18.00
N THR A 445 9.84 1.99 17.68
CA THR A 445 10.85 2.51 16.75
C THR A 445 10.30 2.66 15.34
N TYR A 446 9.52 1.68 14.85
CA TYR A 446 8.85 1.77 13.55
C TYR A 446 7.86 2.95 13.49
N LEU A 447 6.97 3.05 14.47
CA LEU A 447 5.99 4.15 14.52
C LEU A 447 6.68 5.51 14.66
N THR A 448 7.76 5.61 15.44
CA THR A 448 8.54 6.85 15.57
C THR A 448 9.19 7.24 14.25
N PHE A 449 9.72 6.26 13.49
CA PHE A 449 10.22 6.48 12.13
C PHE A 449 9.12 7.03 11.21
N ILE A 450 7.95 6.37 11.18
CA ILE A 450 6.81 6.81 10.36
C ILE A 450 6.40 8.24 10.74
N ILE A 451 6.19 8.51 12.04
CA ILE A 451 5.77 9.84 12.53
C ILE A 451 6.83 10.91 12.19
N ALA A 452 8.11 10.62 12.35
CA ALA A 452 9.18 11.56 12.01
C ALA A 452 9.20 11.89 10.51
N GLN A 453 9.02 10.87 9.66
CA GLN A 453 8.93 11.02 8.22
C GLN A 453 7.71 11.84 7.80
N LEU A 454 6.52 11.54 8.36
CA LEU A 454 5.29 12.29 8.09
C LEU A 454 5.41 13.75 8.54
N ARG A 455 5.91 14.01 9.75
CA ARG A 455 6.13 15.37 10.26
C ARG A 455 7.09 16.16 9.38
N LYS A 456 8.19 15.53 8.92
CA LYS A 456 9.12 16.17 8.01
C LYS A 456 8.46 16.48 6.66
N GLY A 457 7.64 15.57 6.13
CA GLY A 457 6.86 15.76 4.91
C GLY A 457 5.87 16.91 4.99
N ILE A 458 5.09 16.96 6.07
CA ILE A 458 4.09 18.04 6.30
C ILE A 458 4.78 19.39 6.47
N LYS A 459 5.91 19.45 7.18
CA LYS A 459 6.65 20.71 7.40
C LYS A 459 7.24 21.30 6.11
N ASN A 460 7.68 20.45 5.19
CA ASN A 460 8.33 20.84 3.94
C ASN A 460 7.52 20.37 2.72
N ILE A 461 6.20 20.50 2.80
CA ILE A 461 5.29 19.99 1.78
C ILE A 461 5.44 20.78 0.48
N ASN A 462 5.59 20.06 -0.62
CA ASN A 462 5.44 20.56 -1.99
C ASN A 462 4.46 19.66 -2.74
N GLU A 463 4.08 20.03 -3.96
CA GLU A 463 3.06 19.31 -4.73
C GLU A 463 3.37 17.82 -4.89
N TYR A 464 4.62 17.45 -5.20
CA TYR A 464 5.02 16.06 -5.41
C TYR A 464 5.13 15.29 -4.10
N SER A 465 5.66 15.92 -3.05
CA SER A 465 5.72 15.29 -1.73
C SER A 465 4.32 15.07 -1.14
N ALA A 466 3.36 15.95 -1.43
CA ALA A 466 1.97 15.80 -1.03
C ALA A 466 1.33 14.55 -1.67
N VAL A 467 1.55 14.34 -2.97
CA VAL A 467 1.06 13.15 -3.70
C VAL A 467 1.58 11.86 -3.05
N LEU A 468 2.89 11.78 -2.78
CA LEU A 468 3.49 10.60 -2.16
C LEU A 468 3.04 10.44 -0.70
N LEU A 469 2.87 11.54 0.04
CA LEU A 469 2.38 11.55 1.41
C LEU A 469 0.95 10.97 1.51
N ILE A 470 0.05 11.38 0.61
CA ILE A 470 -1.32 10.85 0.52
C ILE A 470 -1.29 9.33 0.32
N SER A 471 -0.42 8.85 -0.57
CA SER A 471 -0.27 7.42 -0.83
C SER A 471 0.29 6.65 0.38
N ILE A 472 1.29 7.20 1.07
CA ILE A 472 1.82 6.62 2.30
C ILE A 472 0.72 6.50 3.35
N LEU A 473 -0.06 7.55 3.58
CA LEU A 473 -1.15 7.55 4.56
C LEU A 473 -2.24 6.52 4.19
N CYS A 474 -2.57 6.40 2.89
CA CYS A 474 -3.53 5.40 2.42
C CYS A 474 -3.06 3.98 2.74
N TYR A 475 -1.81 3.66 2.44
CA TYR A 475 -1.23 2.35 2.73
C TYR A 475 -1.16 2.06 4.24
N LEU A 476 -0.68 3.02 5.05
CA LEU A 476 -0.61 2.87 6.51
C LEU A 476 -2.00 2.65 7.15
N CYS A 477 -3.04 3.29 6.60
CA CYS A 477 -4.41 3.05 7.05
C CYS A 477 -4.87 1.63 6.74
N GLN A 478 -4.52 1.11 5.56
CA GLN A 478 -4.84 -0.27 5.21
C GLN A 478 -4.06 -1.30 6.03
N ASP A 479 -2.82 -1.02 6.43
CA ASP A 479 -1.99 -1.90 7.27
C ASP A 479 -2.64 -2.24 8.61
N CYS A 480 -3.61 -1.43 9.09
CA CYS A 480 -4.44 -1.78 10.24
C CYS A 480 -5.30 -3.05 10.02
N PHE A 481 -5.56 -3.41 8.77
CA PHE A 481 -6.45 -4.51 8.38
C PHE A 481 -5.81 -5.46 7.37
N ASN A 482 -4.50 -5.46 7.26
CA ASN A 482 -3.76 -6.25 6.28
C ASN A 482 -2.49 -6.84 6.89
N LEU A 483 -1.68 -7.46 6.08
CA LEU A 483 -0.44 -8.11 6.49
C LEU A 483 0.74 -7.62 5.65
N SER A 484 1.94 -7.63 6.24
CA SER A 484 3.21 -7.38 5.55
C SER A 484 3.59 -8.58 4.70
N VAL A 485 3.91 -8.34 3.43
CA VAL A 485 4.43 -9.37 2.52
C VAL A 485 5.37 -8.74 1.50
N VAL A 486 6.36 -9.49 1.06
CA VAL A 486 7.37 -9.04 0.09
C VAL A 486 6.79 -8.59 -1.26
N ILE A 487 5.53 -8.88 -1.55
CA ILE A 487 4.85 -8.40 -2.76
C ILE A 487 4.66 -6.87 -2.73
N ILE A 488 4.46 -6.28 -1.54
CA ILE A 488 4.06 -4.89 -1.36
C ILE A 488 5.06 -4.11 -0.53
N THR A 489 5.57 -4.70 0.56
CA THR A 489 6.45 -4.05 1.53
C THR A 489 7.65 -3.36 0.88
N PRO A 490 8.34 -3.95 -0.13
CA PRO A 490 9.42 -3.26 -0.83
C PRO A 490 8.98 -1.97 -1.54
N ILE A 491 7.77 -1.98 -2.12
CA ILE A 491 7.23 -0.81 -2.82
C ILE A 491 6.91 0.31 -1.81
N PHE A 492 6.41 -0.05 -0.63
CA PHE A 492 6.17 0.91 0.45
C PHE A 492 7.48 1.54 0.96
N TRP A 493 8.53 0.75 1.22
CA TRP A 493 9.84 1.28 1.65
C TRP A 493 10.50 2.15 0.57
N LEU A 494 10.36 1.76 -0.71
CA LEU A 494 10.74 2.59 -1.85
C LEU A 494 9.99 3.94 -1.84
N LEU A 495 8.67 3.89 -1.66
CA LEU A 495 7.81 5.08 -1.61
C LEU A 495 8.22 6.02 -0.48
N MET A 496 8.55 5.48 0.71
CA MET A 496 9.07 6.24 1.85
C MET A 496 10.40 6.93 1.49
N GLY A 497 11.31 6.23 0.82
CA GLY A 497 12.58 6.80 0.33
C GLY A 497 12.37 7.90 -0.71
N LEU A 498 11.48 7.70 -1.67
CA LEU A 498 11.12 8.71 -2.67
C LEU A 498 10.45 9.94 -2.05
N HIS A 499 9.56 9.73 -1.09
CA HIS A 499 8.94 10.83 -0.33
C HIS A 499 9.99 11.63 0.43
N TYR A 500 10.96 10.96 1.08
CA TYR A 500 12.08 11.64 1.75
C TYR A 500 12.86 12.54 0.78
N ARG A 501 13.11 12.11 -0.46
CA ARG A 501 13.82 12.87 -1.49
C ARG A 501 12.96 13.97 -2.13
N SER A 502 11.67 13.73 -2.30
CA SER A 502 10.77 14.72 -2.88
C SER A 502 10.57 15.98 -2.04
N ILE A 503 10.76 15.89 -0.73
CA ILE A 503 10.71 17.04 0.19
C ILE A 503 11.83 18.08 -0.14
N HIS A 504 12.94 17.63 -0.70
CA HIS A 504 14.09 18.44 -1.06
C HIS A 504 14.15 18.74 -2.57
N TYR A 505 13.07 18.42 -3.30
CA TYR A 505 12.98 18.72 -4.71
C TYR A 505 12.61 20.20 -4.90
N GLU A 506 13.51 20.97 -5.49
CA GLU A 506 13.26 22.35 -5.90
C GLU A 506 12.53 22.32 -7.25
N ILE A 507 11.39 23.01 -7.33
CA ILE A 507 10.50 23.06 -8.51
C ILE A 507 11.08 24.00 -9.56
#